data_34333e3599a5f1ea4a965c51ea974498
#
_entry.id   34333e3599a5f1ea4a965c51ea974498
#
_cell.length_a   1.000
_cell.length_b   1.000
_cell.length_c   1.000
_cell.angle_alpha   90.00
_cell.angle_beta   90.00
_cell.angle_gamma   90.00
#
_symmetry.space_group_name_H-M   'P 1'
#
loop_
_entity.id
_entity.type
_entity.pdbx_description
1 polymer ?
#
loop_
_entity_poly.entity_id
_entity_poly.type
_entity_poly.pdbx_seq_one_letter_code
_entity_poly.pdbx_strand_id
1 'polypeptide(L)'
;MSVKILSVAKQLPKHTRETKDIIPFVKLWMQGQETRFQRKVLKLFEGAGVDRRYSIMDAEEVFLNSSFEDKNNIYVREVTTLAEQSLKKSLEKASLQPTDIDYIITVSCTGIMIPSVDAYLINSLQMRQDIVRLPVTEMGCAAGVSGIIYAKNFLQANPNKRAAVIAVESPTATFQLEDFSMVNIVSAAIFGDGA
;
A
#
# COMPACT_ATOMS: atom_id res chain seq x y z
N MET A 1 7.02 -20.20 -23.90
CA MET A 1 7.43 -20.70 -22.56
C MET A 1 6.40 -20.29 -21.53
N SER A 2 6.13 -21.13 -20.53
CA SER A 2 5.23 -20.78 -19.42
C SER A 2 5.99 -19.97 -18.36
N VAL A 3 5.44 -18.85 -17.93
CA VAL A 3 5.92 -18.08 -16.77
C VAL A 3 5.27 -18.67 -15.52
N LYS A 4 6.02 -18.79 -14.42
CA LYS A 4 5.57 -19.38 -13.17
C LYS A 4 5.70 -18.36 -12.03
N ILE A 5 4.73 -18.37 -11.11
CA ILE A 5 4.85 -17.67 -9.82
C ILE A 5 5.61 -18.61 -8.88
N LEU A 6 6.76 -18.18 -8.38
CA LEU A 6 7.62 -18.95 -7.48
C LEU A 6 7.16 -18.82 -6.02
N SER A 7 6.76 -17.64 -5.62
CA SER A 7 6.31 -17.36 -4.26
C SER A 7 5.38 -16.17 -4.21
N VAL A 8 4.61 -16.08 -3.12
CA VAL A 8 3.82 -14.90 -2.75
C VAL A 8 4.00 -14.69 -1.25
N ALA A 9 4.19 -13.44 -0.85
CA ALA A 9 4.25 -13.04 0.56
C ALA A 9 3.40 -11.80 0.78
N LYS A 10 3.05 -11.55 2.03
CA LYS A 10 2.41 -10.31 2.46
C LYS A 10 3.10 -9.78 3.71
N GLN A 11 3.04 -8.47 3.87
CA GLN A 11 3.41 -7.77 5.09
C GLN A 11 2.30 -6.79 5.45
N LEU A 12 1.86 -6.85 6.71
CA LEU A 12 0.85 -5.96 7.25
C LEU A 12 1.51 -5.00 8.24
N PRO A 13 1.02 -3.75 8.35
CA PRO A 13 1.46 -2.82 9.37
C PRO A 13 1.16 -3.32 10.78
N LYS A 14 1.80 -2.66 11.76
CA LYS A 14 1.68 -3.02 13.18
C LYS A 14 0.34 -2.62 13.81
N HIS A 15 -0.25 -1.52 13.35
CA HIS A 15 -1.52 -1.05 13.90
C HIS A 15 -2.68 -1.80 13.24
N THR A 16 -3.61 -2.24 14.07
CA THR A 16 -4.84 -2.89 13.61
C THR A 16 -6.00 -2.43 14.47
N ARG A 17 -7.15 -2.16 13.85
CA ARG A 17 -8.38 -1.77 14.53
C ARG A 17 -9.58 -2.49 13.90
N GLU A 18 -10.51 -2.91 14.73
CA GLU A 18 -11.83 -3.32 14.26
C GLU A 18 -12.67 -2.10 13.89
N THR A 19 -13.58 -2.25 12.95
CA THR A 19 -14.44 -1.14 12.50
C THR A 19 -15.21 -0.52 13.67
N LYS A 20 -15.69 -1.34 14.60
CA LYS A 20 -16.41 -0.84 15.80
C LYS A 20 -15.55 0.11 16.66
N ASP A 21 -14.24 -0.09 16.71
CA ASP A 21 -13.31 0.75 17.48
C ASP A 21 -12.95 2.05 16.75
N ILE A 22 -13.16 2.11 15.43
CA ILE A 22 -12.95 3.30 14.60
C ILE A 22 -14.19 4.22 14.64
N ILE A 23 -15.38 3.66 14.80
CA ILE A 23 -16.64 4.43 14.81
C ILE A 23 -16.66 5.63 15.78
N PRO A 24 -16.11 5.54 17.01
CA PRO A 24 -16.02 6.70 17.88
C PRO A 24 -15.23 7.87 17.28
N PHE A 25 -14.10 7.58 16.62
CA PHE A 25 -13.28 8.59 15.94
C PHE A 25 -14.02 9.21 14.75
N VAL A 26 -14.72 8.39 13.97
CA VAL A 26 -15.55 8.88 12.86
C VAL A 26 -16.66 9.80 13.37
N LYS A 27 -17.30 9.47 14.49
CA LYS A 27 -18.32 10.34 15.12
C LYS A 27 -17.72 11.66 15.56
N LEU A 28 -16.56 11.65 16.18
CA LEU A 28 -15.85 12.87 16.60
C LEU A 28 -15.46 13.73 15.39
N TRP A 29 -14.89 13.13 14.36
CA TRP A 29 -14.53 13.80 13.11
C TRP A 29 -15.72 14.45 12.42
N MET A 30 -16.89 13.79 12.48
CA MET A 30 -18.14 14.31 11.88
C MET A 30 -18.85 15.34 12.74
N GLN A 31 -18.30 15.73 13.88
CA GLN A 31 -18.90 16.69 14.80
C GLN A 31 -19.11 18.05 14.11
N GLY A 32 -20.33 18.60 14.21
CA GLY A 32 -20.68 19.84 13.49
C GLY A 32 -21.30 19.65 12.10
N GLN A 33 -21.24 18.46 11.53
CA GLN A 33 -21.92 18.17 10.26
C GLN A 33 -23.42 17.89 10.50
N GLU A 34 -24.25 18.04 9.45
CA GLU A 34 -25.69 17.74 9.53
C GLU A 34 -25.95 16.29 10.00
N THR A 35 -26.94 16.11 10.86
CA THR A 35 -27.29 14.80 11.44
C THR A 35 -27.61 13.73 10.38
N ARG A 36 -28.23 14.14 9.26
CA ARG A 36 -28.53 13.23 8.13
C ARG A 36 -27.25 12.74 7.47
N PHE A 37 -26.27 13.64 7.30
CA PHE A 37 -24.98 13.31 6.71
C PHE A 37 -24.16 12.41 7.62
N GLN A 38 -24.08 12.72 8.93
CA GLN A 38 -23.43 11.85 9.92
C GLN A 38 -23.98 10.43 9.88
N ARG A 39 -25.30 10.26 9.89
CA ARG A 39 -25.94 8.93 9.78
C ARG A 39 -25.58 8.20 8.50
N LYS A 40 -25.47 8.90 7.36
CA LYS A 40 -25.06 8.31 6.09
C LYS A 40 -23.63 7.80 6.14
N VAL A 41 -22.70 8.57 6.70
CA VAL A 41 -21.29 8.20 6.85
C VAL A 41 -21.14 6.98 7.77
N LEU A 42 -21.79 6.97 8.93
CA LEU A 42 -21.75 5.83 9.85
C LEU A 42 -22.26 4.54 9.20
N LYS A 43 -23.37 4.62 8.45
CA LYS A 43 -23.88 3.48 7.69
C LYS A 43 -22.91 2.97 6.62
N LEU A 44 -22.09 3.84 6.03
CA LEU A 44 -21.05 3.43 5.09
C LEU A 44 -19.96 2.61 5.79
N PHE A 45 -19.46 3.07 6.95
CA PHE A 45 -18.49 2.31 7.71
C PHE A 45 -19.02 0.97 8.20
N GLU A 46 -20.25 0.94 8.72
CA GLU A 46 -20.92 -0.29 9.19
C GLU A 46 -21.23 -1.26 8.04
N GLY A 47 -21.64 -0.73 6.88
CA GLY A 47 -22.03 -1.50 5.70
C GLY A 47 -20.88 -1.84 4.73
N ALA A 48 -19.66 -1.37 4.99
CA ALA A 48 -18.51 -1.58 4.10
C ALA A 48 -18.06 -3.05 4.01
N GLY A 49 -18.53 -3.93 4.92
CA GLY A 49 -18.13 -5.34 4.94
C GLY A 49 -16.66 -5.54 5.34
N VAL A 50 -16.04 -4.54 5.97
CA VAL A 50 -14.66 -4.57 6.45
C VAL A 50 -14.67 -4.60 7.97
N ASP A 51 -14.40 -5.77 8.56
CA ASP A 51 -14.42 -5.93 10.01
C ASP A 51 -13.17 -5.37 10.68
N ARG A 52 -12.02 -5.46 10.00
CA ARG A 52 -10.69 -5.08 10.53
C ARG A 52 -9.88 -4.35 9.47
N ARG A 53 -9.13 -3.33 9.90
CA ARG A 53 -8.17 -2.59 9.07
C ARG A 53 -6.80 -2.64 9.70
N TYR A 54 -5.78 -2.71 8.83
CA TYR A 54 -4.39 -2.48 9.19
C TYR A 54 -3.98 -1.08 8.73
N SER A 55 -3.11 -0.43 9.51
CA SER A 55 -2.71 0.95 9.29
C SER A 55 -1.25 1.19 9.67
N ILE A 56 -0.56 2.04 8.92
CA ILE A 56 0.80 2.50 9.25
C ILE A 56 0.79 3.51 10.41
N MET A 57 -0.36 4.14 10.69
CA MET A 57 -0.59 5.07 11.81
C MET A 57 -1.67 4.51 12.72
N ASP A 58 -1.67 4.87 13.98
CA ASP A 58 -2.82 4.56 14.81
C ASP A 58 -4.01 5.48 14.52
N ALA A 59 -5.20 5.14 15.05
CA ALA A 59 -6.41 5.89 14.75
C ALA A 59 -6.35 7.34 15.27
N GLU A 60 -5.68 7.57 16.39
CA GLU A 60 -5.53 8.92 16.95
C GLU A 60 -4.67 9.78 16.03
N GLU A 61 -3.53 9.27 15.57
CA GLU A 61 -2.67 9.96 14.59
C GLU A 61 -3.42 10.29 13.30
N VAL A 62 -4.22 9.36 12.78
CA VAL A 62 -5.01 9.56 11.54
C VAL A 62 -5.97 10.72 11.69
N PHE A 63 -6.69 10.78 12.82
CA PHE A 63 -7.76 11.76 13.06
C PHE A 63 -7.30 13.06 13.75
N LEU A 64 -6.04 13.16 14.21
CA LEU A 64 -5.49 14.38 14.81
C LEU A 64 -4.47 15.07 13.91
N ASN A 65 -3.79 14.36 13.03
CA ASN A 65 -2.79 14.94 12.14
C ASN A 65 -3.42 15.38 10.81
N SER A 66 -3.46 16.69 10.58
CA SER A 66 -3.94 17.31 9.33
C SER A 66 -2.83 17.59 8.30
N SER A 67 -1.56 17.55 8.72
CA SER A 67 -0.43 17.86 7.85
C SER A 67 -0.22 16.77 6.78
N PHE A 68 -0.31 17.16 5.51
CA PHE A 68 0.04 16.29 4.40
C PHE A 68 1.52 15.90 4.44
N GLU A 69 2.40 16.83 4.78
CA GLU A 69 3.84 16.59 4.88
C GLU A 69 4.16 15.51 5.91
N ASP A 70 3.59 15.62 7.12
CA ASP A 70 3.82 14.64 8.18
C ASP A 70 3.30 13.25 7.78
N LYS A 71 2.08 13.18 7.23
CA LYS A 71 1.52 11.92 6.74
C LYS A 71 2.35 11.30 5.61
N ASN A 72 2.83 12.13 4.69
CA ASN A 72 3.67 11.64 3.60
C ASN A 72 5.06 11.21 4.09
N ASN A 73 5.63 11.86 5.10
CA ASN A 73 6.88 11.43 5.73
C ASN A 73 6.71 10.07 6.44
N ILE A 74 5.58 9.86 7.10
CA ILE A 74 5.23 8.55 7.68
C ILE A 74 5.06 7.50 6.57
N TYR A 75 4.34 7.85 5.50
CA TYR A 75 4.18 6.98 4.32
C TYR A 75 5.54 6.52 3.78
N VAL A 76 6.46 7.43 3.49
CA VAL A 76 7.77 7.10 2.92
C VAL A 76 8.52 6.08 3.79
N ARG A 77 8.55 6.30 5.11
CA ARG A 77 9.22 5.41 6.06
C ARG A 77 8.57 4.03 6.15
N GLU A 78 7.26 4.00 6.35
CA GLU A 78 6.53 2.76 6.63
C GLU A 78 6.34 1.91 5.37
N VAL A 79 6.03 2.54 4.22
CA VAL A 79 5.86 1.83 2.94
C VAL A 79 7.17 1.18 2.50
N THR A 80 8.30 1.87 2.67
CA THR A 80 9.61 1.29 2.37
C THR A 80 9.87 0.05 3.24
N THR A 81 9.57 0.14 4.53
CA THR A 81 9.73 -0.98 5.48
C THR A 81 8.81 -2.16 5.12
N LEU A 82 7.53 -1.89 4.82
CA LEU A 82 6.57 -2.93 4.45
C LEU A 82 6.98 -3.63 3.15
N ALA A 83 7.38 -2.86 2.14
CA ALA A 83 7.82 -3.37 0.86
C ALA A 83 9.07 -4.25 1.01
N GLU A 84 10.06 -3.80 1.78
CA GLU A 84 11.28 -4.57 2.06
C GLU A 84 10.98 -5.88 2.77
N GLN A 85 10.15 -5.85 3.82
CA GLN A 85 9.80 -7.05 4.58
C GLN A 85 8.98 -8.04 3.74
N SER A 86 8.05 -7.56 2.90
CA SER A 86 7.28 -8.44 2.02
C SER A 86 8.17 -9.09 0.96
N LEU A 87 9.09 -8.33 0.35
CA LEU A 87 10.03 -8.85 -0.63
C LEU A 87 10.99 -9.88 0.00
N LYS A 88 11.59 -9.59 1.16
CA LYS A 88 12.44 -10.55 1.90
C LYS A 88 11.72 -11.87 2.15
N LYS A 89 10.50 -11.82 2.67
CA LYS A 89 9.69 -13.03 2.90
C LYS A 89 9.38 -13.80 1.62
N SER A 90 9.16 -13.10 0.52
CA SER A 90 8.91 -13.74 -0.77
C SER A 90 10.17 -14.42 -1.31
N LEU A 91 11.31 -13.75 -1.21
CA LEU A 91 12.61 -14.32 -1.63
C LEU A 91 12.97 -15.55 -0.79
N GLU A 92 12.83 -15.49 0.53
CA GLU A 92 13.05 -16.63 1.43
C GLU A 92 12.20 -17.84 1.04
N LYS A 93 10.90 -17.66 0.81
CA LYS A 93 10.01 -18.74 0.35
C LYS A 93 10.41 -19.34 -0.99
N ALA A 94 10.99 -18.55 -1.87
CA ALA A 94 11.47 -19.01 -3.17
C ALA A 94 12.90 -19.56 -3.12
N SER A 95 13.60 -19.50 -1.97
CA SER A 95 15.02 -19.81 -1.82
C SER A 95 15.91 -19.00 -2.78
N LEU A 96 15.59 -17.71 -2.91
CA LEU A 96 16.29 -16.75 -3.76
C LEU A 96 16.97 -15.67 -2.93
N GLN A 97 18.05 -15.10 -3.50
CA GLN A 97 18.74 -13.93 -2.99
C GLN A 97 18.25 -12.66 -3.72
N PRO A 98 18.35 -11.45 -3.11
CA PRO A 98 18.03 -10.21 -3.79
C PRO A 98 18.76 -10.03 -5.13
N THR A 99 19.99 -10.51 -5.23
CA THR A 99 20.81 -10.47 -6.45
C THR A 99 20.33 -11.39 -7.57
N ASP A 100 19.41 -12.32 -7.29
CA ASP A 100 18.81 -13.20 -8.28
C ASP A 100 17.69 -12.53 -9.10
N ILE A 101 17.26 -11.34 -8.70
CA ILE A 101 16.18 -10.62 -9.37
C ILE A 101 16.74 -9.73 -10.48
N ASP A 102 16.20 -9.89 -11.68
CA ASP A 102 16.61 -9.15 -12.87
C ASP A 102 15.67 -7.99 -13.20
N TYR A 103 14.43 -8.04 -12.72
CA TYR A 103 13.41 -7.02 -12.94
C TYR A 103 12.58 -6.78 -11.68
N ILE A 104 12.54 -5.53 -11.23
CA ILE A 104 11.72 -5.11 -10.10
C ILE A 104 10.62 -4.17 -10.56
N ILE A 105 9.39 -4.49 -10.21
CA ILE A 105 8.21 -3.68 -10.47
C ILE A 105 7.61 -3.30 -9.12
N THR A 106 7.52 -2.01 -8.83
CA THR A 106 6.85 -1.50 -7.63
C THR A 106 5.58 -0.77 -8.00
N VAL A 107 4.53 -1.04 -7.23
CA VAL A 107 3.20 -0.44 -7.40
C VAL A 107 2.83 0.28 -6.12
N SER A 108 2.64 1.60 -6.19
CA SER A 108 2.12 2.42 -5.09
C SER A 108 1.57 3.74 -5.61
N CYS A 109 0.37 4.15 -5.17
CA CYS A 109 -0.27 5.40 -5.56
C CYS A 109 -0.79 6.23 -4.36
N THR A 110 -0.52 5.80 -3.13
CA THR A 110 -1.07 6.40 -1.90
C THR A 110 -0.11 7.35 -1.18
N GLY A 111 0.95 7.77 -1.84
CA GLY A 111 1.89 8.78 -1.32
C GLY A 111 2.84 9.26 -2.39
N ILE A 112 3.57 10.32 -2.09
CA ILE A 112 4.56 10.92 -2.99
C ILE A 112 5.96 10.59 -2.51
N MET A 113 6.75 9.97 -3.39
CA MET A 113 8.08 9.51 -3.06
C MET A 113 9.00 9.57 -4.28
N ILE A 114 10.06 10.37 -4.21
CA ILE A 114 11.08 10.51 -5.25
C ILE A 114 12.45 10.46 -4.56
N PRO A 115 13.29 9.45 -4.87
CA PRO A 115 13.06 8.34 -5.79
C PRO A 115 11.99 7.36 -5.28
N SER A 116 11.44 6.53 -6.19
CA SER A 116 10.38 5.55 -5.90
C SER A 116 10.85 4.38 -5.02
N VAL A 117 9.90 3.62 -4.49
CA VAL A 117 10.14 2.50 -3.53
C VAL A 117 11.21 1.52 -4.01
N ASP A 118 11.21 1.17 -5.30
CA ASP A 118 12.21 0.25 -5.89
C ASP A 118 13.66 0.73 -5.70
N ALA A 119 13.92 2.04 -5.79
CA ALA A 119 15.26 2.59 -5.57
C ALA A 119 15.75 2.35 -4.14
N TYR A 120 14.86 2.49 -3.16
CA TYR A 120 15.18 2.18 -1.77
C TYR A 120 15.43 0.69 -1.56
N LEU A 121 14.59 -0.17 -2.15
CA LEU A 121 14.75 -1.63 -2.05
C LEU A 121 16.04 -2.10 -2.67
N ILE A 122 16.43 -1.57 -3.83
CA ILE A 122 17.70 -1.92 -4.50
C ILE A 122 18.87 -1.61 -3.58
N ASN A 123 18.88 -0.46 -2.95
CA ASN A 123 19.95 -0.04 -2.05
C ASN A 123 19.95 -0.83 -0.73
N SER A 124 18.79 -0.93 -0.06
CA SER A 124 18.69 -1.57 1.25
C SER A 124 18.95 -3.08 1.21
N LEU A 125 18.55 -3.74 0.11
CA LEU A 125 18.74 -5.17 -0.11
C LEU A 125 20.00 -5.52 -0.91
N GLN A 126 20.80 -4.50 -1.27
CA GLN A 126 22.01 -4.68 -2.07
C GLN A 126 21.75 -5.49 -3.36
N MET A 127 20.66 -5.17 -4.04
CA MET A 127 20.33 -5.79 -5.32
C MET A 127 21.34 -5.37 -6.40
N ARG A 128 21.33 -6.06 -7.53
CA ARG A 128 22.21 -5.76 -8.64
C ARG A 128 21.98 -4.34 -9.18
N GLN A 129 23.05 -3.65 -9.56
CA GLN A 129 22.99 -2.28 -10.10
C GLN A 129 22.44 -2.21 -11.54
N ASP A 130 22.48 -3.34 -12.27
CA ASP A 130 21.96 -3.49 -13.63
C ASP A 130 20.52 -4.03 -13.68
N ILE A 131 19.84 -4.09 -12.53
CA ILE A 131 18.44 -4.53 -12.45
C ILE A 131 17.51 -3.60 -13.25
N VAL A 132 16.62 -4.19 -14.03
CA VAL A 132 15.60 -3.42 -14.73
C VAL A 132 14.54 -2.94 -13.73
N ARG A 133 14.09 -1.70 -13.84
CA ARG A 133 13.16 -1.06 -12.91
C ARG A 133 11.89 -0.57 -13.58
N LEU A 134 10.75 -0.75 -12.94
CA LEU A 134 9.48 -0.16 -13.37
C LEU A 134 8.64 0.26 -12.14
N PRO A 135 8.75 1.52 -11.71
CA PRO A 135 7.79 2.06 -10.75
C PRO A 135 6.46 2.40 -11.46
N VAL A 136 5.36 1.92 -10.89
CA VAL A 136 4.00 2.17 -11.37
C VAL A 136 3.26 2.95 -10.30
N THR A 137 2.96 4.22 -10.54
CA THR A 137 2.43 5.12 -9.52
C THR A 137 0.96 5.48 -9.69
N GLU A 138 0.48 5.76 -10.89
CA GLU A 138 -0.83 6.42 -11.07
C GLU A 138 -1.91 5.51 -11.69
N MET A 139 -1.76 4.20 -11.59
CA MET A 139 -2.75 3.26 -12.16
C MET A 139 -3.82 2.80 -11.16
N GLY A 140 -3.75 3.23 -9.90
CA GLY A 140 -4.69 2.83 -8.85
C GLY A 140 -4.79 1.31 -8.67
N CYS A 141 -5.97 0.82 -8.34
CA CYS A 141 -6.20 -0.61 -8.03
C CYS A 141 -5.85 -1.59 -9.18
N ALA A 142 -5.82 -1.13 -10.43
CA ALA A 142 -5.44 -1.96 -11.58
C ALA A 142 -3.93 -2.24 -11.66
N ALA A 143 -3.11 -1.46 -10.96
CA ALA A 143 -1.66 -1.51 -11.07
C ALA A 143 -1.06 -2.86 -10.64
N GLY A 144 -1.64 -3.53 -9.65
CA GLY A 144 -1.19 -4.85 -9.22
C GLY A 144 -1.28 -5.89 -10.34
N VAL A 145 -2.42 -5.92 -11.03
CA VAL A 145 -2.61 -6.81 -12.19
C VAL A 145 -1.70 -6.41 -13.34
N SER A 146 -1.58 -5.11 -13.60
CA SER A 146 -0.68 -4.58 -14.65
C SER A 146 0.78 -4.95 -14.37
N GLY A 147 1.22 -4.87 -13.12
CA GLY A 147 2.55 -5.31 -12.71
C GLY A 147 2.83 -6.77 -13.04
N ILE A 148 1.86 -7.66 -12.78
CA ILE A 148 1.95 -9.08 -13.16
C ILE A 148 2.05 -9.25 -14.69
N ILE A 149 1.29 -8.47 -15.46
CA ILE A 149 1.33 -8.49 -16.93
C ILE A 149 2.69 -8.01 -17.42
N TYR A 150 3.24 -6.93 -16.88
CA TYR A 150 4.58 -6.43 -17.24
C TYR A 150 5.66 -7.45 -16.92
N ALA A 151 5.62 -8.06 -15.74
CA ALA A 151 6.53 -9.13 -15.36
C ALA A 151 6.44 -10.32 -16.34
N LYS A 152 5.23 -10.77 -16.67
CA LYS A 152 5.00 -11.84 -17.64
C LYS A 152 5.62 -11.51 -18.99
N ASN A 153 5.35 -10.33 -19.54
CA ASN A 153 5.85 -9.92 -20.86
C ASN A 153 7.38 -9.87 -20.88
N PHE A 154 8.00 -9.31 -19.84
CA PHE A 154 9.45 -9.29 -19.70
C PHE A 154 10.03 -10.71 -19.66
N LEU A 155 9.47 -11.61 -18.87
CA LEU A 155 9.96 -12.98 -18.71
C LEU A 155 9.73 -13.84 -19.96
N GLN A 156 8.70 -13.57 -20.76
CA GLN A 156 8.51 -14.23 -22.05
C GLN A 156 9.61 -13.85 -23.06
N ALA A 157 10.03 -12.59 -23.04
CA ALA A 157 11.11 -12.10 -23.90
C ALA A 157 12.53 -12.45 -23.37
N ASN A 158 12.65 -12.73 -22.08
CA ASN A 158 13.91 -12.97 -21.39
C ASN A 158 13.87 -14.29 -20.61
N PRO A 159 14.03 -15.44 -21.27
CA PRO A 159 14.07 -16.75 -20.62
C PRO A 159 15.17 -16.82 -19.55
N ASN A 160 14.93 -17.54 -18.46
CA ASN A 160 15.82 -17.70 -17.30
C ASN A 160 16.02 -16.44 -16.42
N LYS A 161 15.30 -15.36 -16.70
CA LYS A 161 15.27 -14.17 -15.83
C LYS A 161 14.21 -14.31 -14.75
N ARG A 162 14.34 -13.50 -13.69
CA ARG A 162 13.40 -13.44 -12.57
C ARG A 162 12.91 -12.03 -12.36
N ALA A 163 11.62 -11.91 -12.08
CA ALA A 163 10.98 -10.63 -11.78
C ALA A 163 10.34 -10.66 -10.40
N ALA A 164 10.41 -9.55 -9.67
CA ALA A 164 9.67 -9.29 -8.46
C ALA A 164 8.62 -8.21 -8.71
N VAL A 165 7.38 -8.46 -8.28
CA VAL A 165 6.30 -7.46 -8.29
C VAL A 165 5.94 -7.17 -6.84
N ILE A 166 6.06 -5.93 -6.43
CA ILE A 166 5.75 -5.46 -5.08
C ILE A 166 4.63 -4.42 -5.19
N ALA A 167 3.45 -4.76 -4.67
CA ALA A 167 2.36 -3.81 -4.50
C ALA A 167 2.32 -3.40 -3.02
N VAL A 168 2.49 -2.12 -2.74
CA VAL A 168 2.47 -1.58 -1.38
C VAL A 168 1.65 -0.30 -1.36
N GLU A 169 0.63 -0.27 -0.50
CA GLU A 169 -0.29 0.87 -0.40
C GLU A 169 -0.54 1.25 1.05
N SER A 170 -0.69 2.54 1.26
CA SER A 170 -1.10 3.10 2.55
C SER A 170 -2.17 4.19 2.37
N PRO A 171 -3.41 3.81 2.09
CA PRO A 171 -4.53 4.75 2.00
C PRO A 171 -4.72 5.58 3.27
N THR A 172 -4.29 5.08 4.42
CA THR A 172 -4.35 5.84 5.69
C THR A 172 -3.61 7.17 5.60
N ALA A 173 -2.49 7.23 4.86
CA ALA A 173 -1.74 8.46 4.67
C ALA A 173 -2.46 9.49 3.76
N THR A 174 -3.41 9.05 2.95
CA THR A 174 -4.16 9.94 2.03
C THR A 174 -5.40 10.55 2.66
N PHE A 175 -5.83 10.09 3.83
CA PHE A 175 -7.03 10.59 4.49
C PHE A 175 -6.90 12.08 4.84
N GLN A 176 -7.87 12.90 4.41
CA GLN A 176 -7.90 14.34 4.63
C GLN A 176 -9.00 14.70 5.65
N LEU A 177 -8.60 15.32 6.77
CA LEU A 177 -9.54 15.66 7.86
C LEU A 177 -10.55 16.73 7.46
N GLU A 178 -10.17 17.64 6.58
CA GLU A 178 -11.03 18.77 6.15
C GLU A 178 -11.86 18.44 4.90
N ASP A 179 -11.66 17.25 4.31
CA ASP A 179 -12.40 16.83 3.12
C ASP A 179 -13.56 15.89 3.50
N PHE A 180 -14.78 16.41 3.47
CA PHE A 180 -16.02 15.66 3.67
C PHE A 180 -16.62 15.13 2.37
N SER A 181 -15.84 15.05 1.28
CA SER A 181 -16.29 14.44 0.04
C SER A 181 -16.57 12.95 0.22
N MET A 182 -17.48 12.41 -0.60
CA MET A 182 -17.79 10.99 -0.58
C MET A 182 -16.60 10.12 -0.98
N VAL A 183 -15.67 10.64 -1.79
CA VAL A 183 -14.45 9.93 -2.18
C VAL A 183 -13.56 9.67 -0.96
N ASN A 184 -13.28 10.71 -0.17
CA ASN A 184 -12.48 10.60 1.04
C ASN A 184 -13.14 9.68 2.08
N ILE A 185 -14.46 9.82 2.28
CA ILE A 185 -15.24 9.03 3.23
C ILE A 185 -15.28 7.55 2.85
N VAL A 186 -15.57 7.25 1.58
CA VAL A 186 -15.62 5.85 1.09
C VAL A 186 -14.24 5.22 1.16
N SER A 187 -13.18 5.94 0.77
CA SER A 187 -11.81 5.46 0.89
C SER A 187 -11.45 5.09 2.33
N ALA A 188 -11.78 5.97 3.29
CA ALA A 188 -11.56 5.71 4.71
C ALA A 188 -12.39 4.50 5.22
N ALA A 189 -13.57 4.24 4.65
CA ALA A 189 -14.44 3.16 5.07
C ALA A 189 -14.02 1.77 4.53
N ILE A 190 -13.35 1.69 3.37
CA ILE A 190 -13.09 0.40 2.70
C ILE A 190 -11.61 0.01 2.62
N PHE A 191 -10.68 0.96 2.64
CA PHE A 191 -9.27 0.65 2.45
C PHE A 191 -8.52 0.41 3.77
N GLY A 192 -7.39 -0.29 3.64
CA GLY A 192 -6.39 -0.52 4.69
C GLY A 192 -5.01 -0.66 4.07
N ASP A 193 -3.97 -0.58 4.88
CA ASP A 193 -2.58 -0.52 4.46
C ASP A 193 -1.94 -1.91 4.41
N GLY A 194 -0.94 -2.09 3.52
CA GLY A 194 -0.19 -3.34 3.43
C GLY A 194 0.70 -3.47 2.19
N ALA A 195 1.44 -4.52 2.17
CA ALA A 195 2.30 -4.91 1.05
C ALA A 195 2.16 -6.40 0.76
#